data_49a4ccf60fdffdd2f080e80ea0d9b623
#
_entry.id   49a4ccf60fdffdd2f080e80ea0d9b623
#
_cell.length_a   1.000
_cell.length_b   1.000
_cell.length_c   1.000
_cell.angle_alpha   90.00
_cell.angle_beta   90.00
_cell.angle_gamma   90.00
#
_symmetry.space_group_name_H-M   'P 1'
#
loop_
_entity.id
_entity.type
_entity.pdbx_description
1 polymer ?
#
loop_
_entity_poly.entity_id
_entity_poly.type
_entity_poly.pdbx_seq_one_letter_code
_entity_poly.pdbx_strand_id
1 'polypeptide(L)'
;MTSDELAALSTELRTQDNAITADPLFVVYDKQRIYGLDIDHAEHYCWLYPDRGDGRSEVADSKTVARLSHLESLGKEPAIGGVEYTRIGYVDVDRFITCCLTRKAATEFISANSHRLRKPFVYVESLDRNAEMIALRNHLMSECATP
;
A
#
# COMPACT_ATOMS: atom_id res chain seq x y z
N MET A 1 -15.36 -22.34 -7.22
CA MET A 1 -14.92 -22.83 -5.91
C MET A 1 -15.48 -24.22 -5.73
N THR A 2 -14.63 -25.20 -5.50
CA THR A 2 -15.00 -26.62 -5.27
C THR A 2 -15.46 -26.82 -3.83
N SER A 3 -16.07 -27.97 -3.52
CA SER A 3 -16.46 -28.35 -2.14
C SER A 3 -15.25 -28.37 -1.20
N ASP A 4 -14.11 -28.87 -1.69
CA ASP A 4 -12.86 -28.96 -0.88
C ASP A 4 -12.27 -27.58 -0.59
N GLU A 5 -12.32 -26.67 -1.56
CA GLU A 5 -11.90 -25.27 -1.36
C GLU A 5 -12.80 -24.55 -0.35
N LEU A 6 -14.10 -24.81 -0.37
CA LEU A 6 -15.05 -24.25 0.60
C LEU A 6 -14.79 -24.80 2.01
N ALA A 7 -14.51 -26.11 2.13
CA ALA A 7 -14.14 -26.74 3.40
C ALA A 7 -12.84 -26.16 3.98
N ALA A 8 -11.83 -25.95 3.13
CA ALA A 8 -10.58 -25.33 3.53
C ALA A 8 -10.78 -23.87 4.00
N LEU A 9 -11.59 -23.07 3.29
CA LEU A 9 -11.94 -21.72 3.67
C LEU A 9 -12.67 -21.70 5.02
N SER A 10 -13.66 -22.55 5.22
CA SER A 10 -14.40 -22.67 6.49
C SER A 10 -13.46 -22.99 7.66
N THR A 11 -12.53 -23.89 7.47
CA THR A 11 -11.53 -24.24 8.50
C THR A 11 -10.63 -23.05 8.80
N GLU A 12 -10.14 -22.37 7.79
CA GLU A 12 -9.32 -21.15 7.95
C GLU A 12 -10.06 -20.06 8.71
N LEU A 13 -11.32 -19.77 8.37
CA LEU A 13 -12.14 -18.77 9.05
C LEU A 13 -12.34 -19.05 10.54
N ARG A 14 -12.40 -20.34 10.93
CA ARG A 14 -12.57 -20.76 12.34
C ARG A 14 -11.28 -20.73 13.14
N THR A 15 -10.13 -20.93 12.48
CA THR A 15 -8.86 -21.14 13.17
C THR A 15 -7.90 -19.96 13.06
N GLN A 16 -8.15 -19.02 12.16
CA GLN A 16 -7.29 -17.86 11.98
C GLN A 16 -7.28 -16.94 13.21
N ASP A 17 -6.19 -16.20 13.38
CA ASP A 17 -6.12 -15.10 14.34
C ASP A 17 -6.93 -13.91 13.82
N ASN A 18 -8.04 -13.63 14.49
CA ASN A 18 -8.94 -12.52 14.18
C ASN A 18 -8.42 -11.14 14.66
N ALA A 19 -7.25 -11.10 15.27
CA ALA A 19 -6.65 -9.90 15.86
C ALA A 19 -7.57 -9.28 16.94
N ILE A 20 -8.06 -8.05 16.72
CA ILE A 20 -8.79 -7.24 17.70
C ILE A 20 -10.33 -7.31 17.54
N THR A 21 -10.86 -8.06 16.59
CA THR A 21 -12.31 -8.12 16.31
C THR A 21 -12.79 -9.55 16.13
N ALA A 22 -14.07 -9.80 16.49
CA ALA A 22 -14.70 -11.11 16.29
C ALA A 22 -14.95 -11.40 14.80
N ASP A 23 -15.24 -10.37 14.02
CA ASP A 23 -15.60 -10.45 12.61
C ASP A 23 -14.63 -9.62 11.75
N PRO A 24 -13.41 -10.12 11.52
CA PRO A 24 -12.38 -9.39 10.77
C PRO A 24 -12.62 -9.42 9.27
N LEU A 25 -12.24 -8.31 8.62
CA LEU A 25 -11.96 -8.20 7.21
C LEU A 25 -10.50 -7.79 7.05
N PHE A 26 -9.73 -8.55 6.29
CA PHE A 26 -8.32 -8.28 6.06
C PHE A 26 -8.18 -7.45 4.79
N VAL A 27 -7.87 -6.16 4.97
CA VAL A 27 -7.77 -5.20 3.87
C VAL A 27 -6.30 -5.02 3.51
N VAL A 28 -6.00 -5.16 2.23
CA VAL A 28 -4.66 -4.91 1.69
C VAL A 28 -4.59 -3.48 1.21
N TYR A 29 -3.66 -2.73 1.79
CA TYR A 29 -3.27 -1.40 1.36
C TYR A 29 -1.84 -1.43 0.81
N ASP A 30 -1.54 -0.46 -0.04
CA ASP A 30 -0.17 -0.09 -0.35
C ASP A 30 0.04 1.42 -0.22
N LYS A 31 1.27 1.89 -0.37
CA LYS A 31 1.60 3.32 -0.31
C LYS A 31 1.63 3.91 -1.71
N GLN A 32 0.76 4.86 -1.97
CA GLN A 32 0.80 5.70 -3.16
C GLN A 32 1.49 7.02 -2.83
N ARG A 33 2.48 7.41 -3.64
CA ARG A 33 3.13 8.72 -3.50
C ARG A 33 2.40 9.75 -4.34
N ILE A 34 2.03 10.84 -3.71
CA ILE A 34 1.42 12.01 -4.34
C ILE A 34 2.45 13.14 -4.32
N TYR A 35 2.81 13.62 -5.50
CA TYR A 35 3.74 14.73 -5.70
C TYR A 35 3.00 16.04 -5.91
N GLY A 36 3.72 17.17 -5.81
CA GLY A 36 3.17 18.50 -6.10
C GLY A 36 2.73 19.27 -4.86
N LEU A 37 3.12 18.82 -3.67
CA LEU A 37 2.89 19.57 -2.45
C LEU A 37 3.88 20.72 -2.33
N ASP A 38 3.42 21.82 -1.76
CA ASP A 38 4.28 22.92 -1.35
C ASP A 38 5.34 22.42 -0.36
N ILE A 39 6.60 22.78 -0.60
CA ILE A 39 7.74 22.33 0.20
C ILE A 39 7.59 22.74 1.66
N ASP A 40 7.05 23.92 1.92
CA ASP A 40 6.90 24.49 3.26
C ASP A 40 5.83 23.73 4.09
N HIS A 41 4.96 22.95 3.43
CA HIS A 41 3.88 22.18 4.05
C HIS A 41 4.04 20.67 3.88
N ALA A 42 5.09 20.22 3.19
CA ALA A 42 5.32 18.79 2.95
C ALA A 42 6.23 18.19 4.03
N GLU A 43 5.85 17.02 4.54
CA GLU A 43 6.71 16.24 5.45
C GLU A 43 7.95 15.68 4.75
N HIS A 44 7.85 15.46 3.45
CA HIS A 44 8.89 14.90 2.63
C HIS A 44 9.04 15.67 1.31
N TYR A 45 10.25 15.65 0.77
CA TYR A 45 10.54 16.22 -0.54
C TYR A 45 11.46 15.31 -1.35
N CYS A 46 11.44 15.50 -2.67
CA CYS A 46 12.38 14.90 -3.60
C CYS A 46 12.83 15.92 -4.65
N TRP A 47 13.90 15.58 -5.35
CA TRP A 47 14.38 16.35 -6.49
C TRP A 47 13.86 15.70 -7.77
N LEU A 48 13.26 16.52 -8.64
CA LEU A 48 12.82 16.09 -9.96
C LEU A 48 13.77 16.59 -11.04
N TYR A 49 14.13 15.69 -11.94
CA TYR A 49 14.74 16.05 -13.20
C TYR A 49 13.68 16.76 -14.06
N PRO A 50 14.01 17.88 -14.73
CA PRO A 50 13.05 18.60 -15.54
C PRO A 50 12.53 17.72 -16.68
N ASP A 51 11.27 17.91 -17.01
CA ASP A 51 10.61 17.26 -18.13
C ASP A 51 11.35 17.58 -19.45
N ARG A 52 11.70 16.53 -20.18
CA ARG A 52 12.32 16.65 -21.51
C ARG A 52 11.31 16.84 -22.64
N GLY A 53 10.06 17.14 -22.32
CA GLY A 53 8.96 17.35 -23.28
C GLY A 53 8.11 16.09 -23.53
N ASP A 54 8.32 15.01 -22.79
CA ASP A 54 7.49 13.80 -22.83
C ASP A 54 6.44 13.73 -21.69
N GLY A 55 6.34 14.79 -20.86
CA GLY A 55 5.42 14.89 -19.74
C GLY A 55 5.82 14.03 -18.53
N ARG A 56 7.04 13.49 -18.51
CA ARG A 56 7.54 12.62 -17.42
C ARG A 56 8.69 13.28 -16.70
N SER A 57 8.45 13.62 -15.43
CA SER A 57 9.51 14.02 -14.51
C SER A 57 10.10 12.79 -13.83
N GLU A 58 11.42 12.64 -13.86
CA GLU A 58 12.10 11.56 -13.17
C GLU A 58 12.57 12.02 -11.79
N VAL A 59 12.39 11.18 -10.78
CA VAL A 59 12.94 11.42 -9.44
C VAL A 59 14.43 11.15 -9.47
N ALA A 60 15.21 12.10 -8.95
CA ALA A 60 16.66 11.97 -8.85
C ALA A 60 17.05 10.76 -7.99
N ASP A 61 18.06 10.02 -8.42
CA ASP A 61 18.63 8.91 -7.67
C ASP A 61 19.38 9.41 -6.40
N SER A 62 19.71 8.48 -5.50
CA SER A 62 20.32 8.82 -4.21
C SER A 62 21.67 9.54 -4.35
N LYS A 63 22.45 9.23 -5.38
CA LYS A 63 23.75 9.88 -5.65
C LYS A 63 23.55 11.32 -6.12
N THR A 64 22.60 11.55 -7.00
CA THR A 64 22.21 12.87 -7.49
C THR A 64 21.63 13.71 -6.36
N VAL A 65 20.74 13.13 -5.52
CA VAL A 65 20.19 13.79 -4.33
C VAL A 65 21.29 14.26 -3.38
N ALA A 66 22.27 13.41 -3.07
CA ALA A 66 23.39 13.78 -2.21
C ALA A 66 24.18 14.97 -2.76
N ARG A 67 24.42 15.00 -4.07
CA ARG A 67 25.12 16.10 -4.74
C ARG A 67 24.31 17.39 -4.74
N LEU A 68 23.01 17.32 -4.99
CA LEU A 68 22.11 18.47 -4.97
C LEU A 68 22.01 19.06 -3.55
N SER A 69 21.88 18.23 -2.52
CA SER A 69 21.87 18.66 -1.13
C SER A 69 23.17 19.34 -0.72
N HIS A 70 24.30 18.86 -1.23
CA HIS A 70 25.59 19.53 -1.01
C HIS A 70 25.65 20.89 -1.70
N LEU A 71 25.18 21.02 -2.94
CA LEU A 71 25.12 22.32 -3.63
C LEU A 71 24.24 23.32 -2.89
N GLU A 72 23.06 22.87 -2.42
CA GLU A 72 22.14 23.69 -1.63
C GLU A 72 22.79 24.18 -0.32
N SER A 73 23.54 23.32 0.38
CA SER A 73 24.25 23.69 1.60
C SER A 73 25.35 24.76 1.37
N LEU A 74 25.84 24.88 0.12
CA LEU A 74 26.80 25.89 -0.30
C LEU A 74 26.12 27.17 -0.84
N GLY A 75 24.77 27.24 -0.80
CA GLY A 75 24.00 28.34 -1.39
C GLY A 75 24.09 28.43 -2.93
N LYS A 76 24.41 27.32 -3.59
CA LYS A 76 24.51 27.24 -5.04
C LYS A 76 23.19 26.72 -5.64
N GLU A 77 22.97 27.11 -6.91
CA GLU A 77 21.81 26.58 -7.67
C GLU A 77 21.86 25.06 -7.79
N PRO A 78 20.69 24.38 -7.67
CA PRO A 78 20.59 22.93 -7.75
C PRO A 78 20.70 22.42 -9.20
N ALA A 79 21.87 22.64 -9.83
CA ALA A 79 22.11 22.26 -11.22
C ALA A 79 23.29 21.29 -11.32
N ILE A 80 23.15 20.24 -12.12
CA ILE A 80 24.17 19.25 -12.41
C ILE A 80 24.28 19.08 -13.92
N GLY A 81 25.48 19.28 -14.47
CA GLY A 81 25.69 19.14 -15.91
C GLY A 81 24.88 20.13 -16.76
N GLY A 82 24.60 21.33 -16.24
CA GLY A 82 23.78 22.34 -16.92
C GLY A 82 22.27 22.09 -16.86
N VAL A 83 21.84 21.10 -16.09
CA VAL A 83 20.42 20.77 -15.86
C VAL A 83 20.03 21.19 -14.45
N GLU A 84 19.03 22.07 -14.35
CA GLU A 84 18.45 22.51 -13.10
C GLU A 84 17.40 21.51 -12.60
N TYR A 85 17.52 21.09 -11.34
CA TYR A 85 16.57 20.20 -10.68
C TYR A 85 15.58 20.99 -9.84
N THR A 86 14.34 20.54 -9.83
CA THR A 86 13.28 21.17 -9.02
C THR A 86 13.00 20.33 -7.77
N ARG A 87 13.00 20.99 -6.62
CA ARG A 87 12.59 20.38 -5.35
C ARG A 87 11.07 20.43 -5.22
N ILE A 88 10.45 19.28 -4.94
CA ILE A 88 9.00 19.16 -4.81
C ILE A 88 8.63 18.35 -3.59
N GLY A 89 7.60 18.79 -2.88
CA GLY A 89 7.04 18.05 -1.75
C GLY A 89 6.22 16.86 -2.18
N TYR A 90 6.20 15.81 -1.35
CA TYR A 90 5.33 14.65 -1.54
C TYR A 90 4.79 14.11 -0.22
N VAL A 91 3.70 13.35 -0.33
CA VAL A 91 3.13 12.56 0.76
C VAL A 91 2.89 11.14 0.30
N ASP A 92 3.11 10.17 1.18
CA ASP A 92 2.75 8.77 0.97
C ASP A 92 1.40 8.51 1.65
N VAL A 93 0.36 8.25 0.86
CA VAL A 93 -0.99 7.93 1.34
C VAL A 93 -1.30 6.46 1.19
N ASP A 94 -2.18 5.95 2.05
CA ASP A 94 -2.66 4.58 1.95
C ASP A 94 -3.66 4.46 0.80
N ARG A 95 -3.38 3.52 -0.11
CA ARG A 95 -4.25 3.20 -1.23
C ARG A 95 -4.85 1.81 -1.02
N PHE A 96 -6.18 1.73 -1.00
CA PHE A 96 -6.90 0.47 -0.97
C PHE A 96 -6.60 -0.34 -2.23
N ILE A 97 -6.29 -1.61 -2.06
CA ILE A 97 -6.02 -2.55 -3.15
C ILE A 97 -7.11 -3.61 -3.24
N THR A 98 -7.34 -4.35 -2.16
CA THR A 98 -8.34 -5.42 -2.08
C THR A 98 -8.68 -5.76 -0.65
N CYS A 99 -9.70 -6.59 -0.45
CA CYS A 99 -10.00 -7.17 0.86
C CYS A 99 -10.16 -8.69 0.76
N CYS A 100 -9.86 -9.38 1.86
CA CYS A 100 -9.94 -10.82 1.98
C CYS A 100 -10.64 -11.21 3.27
N LEU A 101 -11.32 -12.35 3.27
CA LEU A 101 -11.96 -12.90 4.47
C LEU A 101 -10.94 -13.54 5.43
N THR A 102 -9.77 -13.92 4.92
CA THR A 102 -8.72 -14.54 5.73
C THR A 102 -7.41 -13.78 5.63
N ARG A 103 -6.64 -13.79 6.73
CA ARG A 103 -5.30 -13.20 6.79
C ARG A 103 -4.35 -13.89 5.80
N LYS A 104 -4.48 -15.21 5.68
CA LYS A 104 -3.70 -16.02 4.75
C LYS A 104 -3.88 -15.55 3.32
N ALA A 105 -5.13 -15.41 2.85
CA ALA A 105 -5.40 -14.93 1.49
C ALA A 105 -4.85 -13.52 1.25
N ALA A 106 -4.95 -12.61 2.22
CA ALA A 106 -4.37 -11.27 2.11
C ALA A 106 -2.83 -11.31 1.99
N THR A 107 -2.18 -12.16 2.77
CA THR A 107 -0.72 -12.33 2.73
C THR A 107 -0.24 -12.97 1.42
N GLU A 108 -0.95 -13.99 0.94
CA GLU A 108 -0.68 -14.65 -0.34
C GLU A 108 -0.86 -13.68 -1.50
N PHE A 109 -1.92 -12.84 -1.45
CA PHE A 109 -2.14 -11.79 -2.45
C PHE A 109 -0.96 -10.80 -2.50
N ILE A 110 -0.47 -10.31 -1.36
CA ILE A 110 0.70 -9.43 -1.30
C ILE A 110 1.92 -10.11 -1.91
N SER A 111 2.19 -11.36 -1.54
CA SER A 111 3.33 -12.14 -2.05
C SER A 111 3.28 -12.28 -3.57
N ALA A 112 2.12 -12.66 -4.11
CA ALA A 112 1.93 -12.84 -5.55
C ALA A 112 2.02 -11.53 -6.36
N ASN A 113 1.71 -10.39 -5.74
CA ASN A 113 1.64 -9.07 -6.39
C ASN A 113 2.75 -8.11 -5.95
N SER A 114 3.77 -8.58 -5.23
CA SER A 114 4.83 -7.75 -4.63
C SER A 114 5.52 -6.82 -5.63
N HIS A 115 5.65 -7.23 -6.90
CA HIS A 115 6.26 -6.45 -7.97
C HIS A 115 5.44 -5.22 -8.42
N ARG A 116 4.14 -5.16 -8.05
CA ARG A 116 3.22 -4.06 -8.37
C ARG A 116 2.86 -3.18 -7.17
N LEU A 117 3.15 -3.68 -5.97
CA LEU A 117 2.76 -3.03 -4.73
C LEU A 117 3.95 -2.30 -4.11
N ARG A 118 3.70 -1.11 -3.58
CA ARG A 118 4.71 -0.32 -2.89
C ARG A 118 4.45 -0.34 -1.39
N LYS A 119 5.37 -0.95 -0.61
CA LYS A 119 5.25 -1.08 0.85
C LYS A 119 3.86 -1.59 1.28
N PRO A 120 3.40 -2.73 0.74
CA PRO A 120 2.07 -3.24 1.06
C PRO A 120 1.98 -3.69 2.52
N PHE A 121 0.78 -3.58 3.09
CA PHE A 121 0.48 -4.08 4.42
C PHE A 121 -0.97 -4.54 4.52
N VAL A 122 -1.24 -5.38 5.53
CA VAL A 122 -2.59 -5.85 5.85
C VAL A 122 -3.09 -5.04 7.04
N TYR A 123 -4.24 -4.41 6.87
CA TYR A 123 -5.00 -3.79 7.94
C TYR A 123 -6.22 -4.63 8.28
N VAL A 124 -6.60 -4.69 9.56
CA VAL A 124 -7.76 -5.46 10.01
C VAL A 124 -8.90 -4.49 10.29
N GLU A 125 -9.94 -4.57 9.46
CA GLU A 125 -11.20 -3.86 9.66
C GLU A 125 -12.18 -4.76 10.41
N SER A 126 -13.13 -4.15 11.13
CA SER A 126 -14.23 -4.89 11.76
C SER A 126 -15.48 -4.80 10.90
N LEU A 127 -16.16 -5.96 10.76
CA LEU A 127 -17.48 -6.04 10.13
C LEU A 127 -18.63 -5.75 11.10
N ASP A 128 -18.36 -5.29 12.32
CA ASP A 128 -19.34 -5.13 13.42
C ASP A 128 -20.62 -4.34 13.05
N ARG A 129 -20.54 -3.48 12.03
CA ARG A 129 -21.68 -2.70 11.51
C ARG A 129 -22.27 -3.24 10.21
N ASN A 130 -21.82 -4.40 9.75
CA ASN A 130 -22.27 -5.02 8.51
C ASN A 130 -22.90 -6.40 8.80
N ALA A 131 -24.15 -6.38 9.24
CA ALA A 131 -24.88 -7.61 9.63
C ALA A 131 -24.97 -8.64 8.49
N GLU A 132 -25.07 -8.20 7.24
CA GLU A 132 -25.13 -9.07 6.06
C GLU A 132 -23.81 -9.82 5.86
N MET A 133 -22.67 -9.12 5.96
CA MET A 133 -21.35 -9.74 5.82
C MET A 133 -21.03 -10.66 7.00
N ILE A 134 -21.47 -10.31 8.22
CA ILE A 134 -21.36 -11.19 9.39
C ILE A 134 -22.16 -12.47 9.17
N ALA A 135 -23.41 -12.37 8.69
CA ALA A 135 -24.26 -13.51 8.42
C ALA A 135 -23.63 -14.42 7.33
N LEU A 136 -23.09 -13.84 6.27
CA LEU A 136 -22.39 -14.58 5.21
C LEU A 136 -21.15 -15.32 5.76
N ARG A 137 -20.33 -14.64 6.56
CA ARG A 137 -19.14 -15.22 7.19
C ARG A 137 -19.53 -16.38 8.11
N ASN A 138 -20.55 -16.22 8.93
CA ASN A 138 -21.06 -17.26 9.84
C ASN A 138 -21.61 -18.47 9.07
N HIS A 139 -22.31 -18.23 7.95
CA HIS A 139 -22.77 -19.30 7.06
C HIS A 139 -21.59 -20.09 6.49
N LEU A 140 -20.56 -19.42 5.97
CA LEU A 140 -19.34 -20.08 5.49
C LEU A 140 -18.63 -20.92 6.57
N MET A 141 -18.66 -20.47 7.82
CA MET A 141 -18.08 -21.23 8.95
C MET A 141 -18.94 -22.44 9.35
N SER A 142 -20.26 -22.41 9.10
CA SER A 142 -21.18 -23.48 9.48
C SER A 142 -21.30 -24.61 8.47
N GLU A 143 -21.13 -24.33 7.16
CA GLU A 143 -21.34 -25.27 6.06
C GLU A 143 -20.46 -26.55 6.13
N CYS A 144 -19.33 -26.50 6.85
CA CYS A 144 -18.42 -27.64 6.99
C CYS A 144 -18.49 -28.31 8.37
N ALA A 145 -19.54 -28.05 9.14
CA ALA A 145 -19.74 -28.69 10.44
C ALA A 145 -20.54 -30.03 10.37
N THR A 146 -20.89 -30.47 9.15
CA THR A 146 -21.59 -31.76 8.97
C THR A 146 -20.55 -32.85 8.70
N PRO A 147 -20.47 -33.86 9.55
CA PRO A 147 -19.56 -35.01 9.37
C PRO A 147 -19.93 -35.85 8.17
#